data_aa0724c17406cce6a405f71e7b3a1145
#
_entry.id   aa0724c17406cce6a405f71e7b3a1145
#
_cell.length_a   1.000
_cell.length_b   1.000
_cell.length_c   1.000
_cell.angle_alpha   90.00
_cell.angle_beta   90.00
_cell.angle_gamma   90.00
#
_symmetry.space_group_name_H-M   'P 1'
#
loop_
_entity.id
_entity.type
_entity.pdbx_description
1 polymer ?
#
loop_
_entity_poly.entity_id
_entity_poly.type
_entity_poly.pdbx_seq_one_letter_code
_entity_poly.pdbx_strand_id
1 'polypeptide(L)'
;MQPTMLQGAGVRIAADIGGPADGAPVVLLHGGGQTRFSWGSAAATLAGAGYRVLSLDLRGHGESGWSPDGDYGLDRFIDDLAAILGALPAPAILVGASLGGLTALVTIGEGRAAAASLVLVDVAPRIEVEGAARIGAFMRASPDGFASLEEAADAVAAYQPHRPRPKDPSGLLKNLRVGEDGRYRWHWDPAFTGREVSSSEFIRNGERLRAAARNLAVPTLLIRGGLSQVVSLESVKEFQALTPHAEIVNIASADHMVAGDRNDVFNDAVIDFLHRHGAQTKN
;
A
#
# COMPACT_ATOMS: atom_id res chain seq x y z
N MET A 1 -7.68 -14.77 8.98
CA MET A 1 -7.71 -13.32 9.25
C MET A 1 -9.04 -12.96 9.89
N GLN A 2 -9.06 -12.14 10.93
CA GLN A 2 -10.25 -11.69 11.64
C GLN A 2 -10.38 -10.18 11.53
N PRO A 3 -11.56 -9.62 11.16
CA PRO A 3 -11.75 -8.20 11.05
C PRO A 3 -11.73 -7.52 12.43
N THR A 4 -11.15 -6.33 12.47
CA THR A 4 -11.08 -5.48 13.67
C THR A 4 -11.02 -4.00 13.29
N MET A 5 -11.20 -3.15 14.30
CA MET A 5 -11.05 -1.70 14.14
C MET A 5 -9.95 -1.20 15.06
N LEU A 6 -8.97 -0.53 14.50
CA LEU A 6 -7.88 0.12 15.21
C LEU A 6 -8.14 1.63 15.33
N GLN A 7 -7.43 2.28 16.24
CA GLN A 7 -7.51 3.73 16.39
C GLN A 7 -6.37 4.38 15.62
N GLY A 8 -6.70 5.15 14.59
CA GLY A 8 -5.79 6.07 13.91
C GLY A 8 -5.85 7.48 14.51
N ALA A 9 -5.21 8.42 13.87
CA ALA A 9 -5.19 9.85 14.27
C ALA A 9 -6.50 10.56 13.86
N GLY A 10 -7.52 10.44 14.71
CA GLY A 10 -8.84 11.06 14.48
C GLY A 10 -9.80 10.24 13.62
N VAL A 11 -9.40 9.09 13.12
CA VAL A 11 -10.26 8.18 12.35
C VAL A 11 -10.10 6.73 12.84
N ARG A 12 -11.11 5.91 12.63
CA ARG A 12 -11.02 4.45 12.86
C ARG A 12 -10.45 3.79 11.61
N ILE A 13 -9.53 2.87 11.80
CA ILE A 13 -8.84 2.13 10.75
C ILE A 13 -9.28 0.67 10.78
N ALA A 14 -9.92 0.21 9.72
CA ALA A 14 -10.30 -1.17 9.56
C ALA A 14 -9.06 -2.03 9.27
N ALA A 15 -8.99 -3.18 9.88
CA ALA A 15 -7.90 -4.12 9.70
C ALA A 15 -8.39 -5.56 9.73
N ASP A 16 -7.68 -6.44 9.04
CA ASP A 16 -7.78 -7.88 9.25
C ASP A 16 -6.52 -8.36 9.99
N ILE A 17 -6.70 -9.05 11.11
CA ILE A 17 -5.60 -9.56 11.92
C ILE A 17 -5.55 -11.09 11.85
N GLY A 18 -4.33 -11.65 11.70
CA GLY A 18 -4.10 -13.09 11.66
C GLY A 18 -2.75 -13.50 12.21
N GLY A 19 -2.53 -14.82 12.32
CA GLY A 19 -1.32 -15.40 12.89
C GLY A 19 -1.31 -15.41 14.43
N PRO A 20 -0.24 -15.99 15.04
CA PRO A 20 -0.11 -16.12 16.49
C PRO A 20 -0.06 -14.75 17.18
N ALA A 21 -0.64 -14.66 18.39
CA ALA A 21 -0.72 -13.39 19.11
C ALA A 21 0.63 -12.85 19.55
N ASP A 22 1.59 -13.72 19.77
CA ASP A 22 2.99 -13.46 20.17
C ASP A 22 3.96 -13.41 18.98
N GLY A 23 3.45 -13.62 17.76
CA GLY A 23 4.25 -13.49 16.54
C GLY A 23 4.77 -12.08 16.32
N ALA A 24 5.92 -11.94 15.67
CA ALA A 24 6.45 -10.63 15.28
C ALA A 24 5.43 -9.88 14.41
N PRO A 25 5.12 -8.60 14.73
CA PRO A 25 4.08 -7.87 14.01
C PRO A 25 4.53 -7.49 12.61
N VAL A 26 3.64 -7.74 11.62
CA VAL A 26 3.77 -7.31 10.24
C VAL A 26 2.55 -6.45 9.90
N VAL A 27 2.78 -5.23 9.44
CA VAL A 27 1.72 -4.30 9.01
C VAL A 27 1.77 -4.15 7.49
N LEU A 28 0.65 -4.49 6.84
CA LEU A 28 0.48 -4.44 5.39
C LEU A 28 -0.34 -3.20 5.02
N LEU A 29 0.21 -2.35 4.15
CA LEU A 29 -0.32 -1.05 3.74
C LEU A 29 -0.53 -1.03 2.23
N HIS A 30 -1.78 -0.98 1.78
CA HIS A 30 -2.13 -1.01 0.36
C HIS A 30 -1.84 0.33 -0.36
N GLY A 31 -1.88 0.31 -1.69
CA GLY A 31 -1.78 1.49 -2.54
C GLY A 31 -3.09 2.28 -2.63
N GLY A 32 -3.02 3.52 -3.12
CA GLY A 32 -4.20 4.34 -3.36
C GLY A 32 -5.23 3.62 -4.23
N GLY A 33 -6.51 3.69 -3.86
CA GLY A 33 -7.61 3.02 -4.55
C GLY A 33 -7.72 1.51 -4.31
N GLN A 34 -6.91 0.96 -3.42
CA GLN A 34 -6.97 -0.45 -3.02
C GLN A 34 -7.61 -0.61 -1.63
N THR A 35 -7.67 -1.85 -1.16
CA THR A 35 -8.13 -2.21 0.18
C THR A 35 -7.19 -3.24 0.80
N ARG A 36 -7.36 -3.51 2.10
CA ARG A 36 -6.65 -4.57 2.83
C ARG A 36 -6.74 -5.94 2.15
N PHE A 37 -7.78 -6.18 1.34
CA PHE A 37 -7.96 -7.42 0.59
C PHE A 37 -6.92 -7.62 -0.53
N SER A 38 -6.22 -6.57 -0.96
CA SER A 38 -5.11 -6.68 -1.93
C SER A 38 -3.97 -7.55 -1.42
N TRP A 39 -3.86 -7.70 -0.10
CA TRP A 39 -2.84 -8.50 0.58
C TRP A 39 -3.27 -9.94 0.91
N GLY A 40 -4.47 -10.37 0.52
CA GLY A 40 -5.09 -11.60 1.00
C GLY A 40 -4.18 -12.83 0.98
N SER A 41 -3.50 -13.10 -0.13
CA SER A 41 -2.54 -14.22 -0.24
C SER A 41 -1.30 -13.98 0.63
N ALA A 42 -0.68 -12.80 0.54
CA ALA A 42 0.51 -12.46 1.32
C ALA A 42 0.22 -12.50 2.83
N ALA A 43 -0.91 -11.95 3.26
CA ALA A 43 -1.33 -11.97 4.66
C ALA A 43 -1.51 -13.40 5.18
N ALA A 44 -2.12 -14.29 4.40
CA ALA A 44 -2.29 -15.70 4.77
C ALA A 44 -0.95 -16.44 4.86
N THR A 45 -0.05 -16.21 3.90
CA THR A 45 1.29 -16.81 3.85
C THR A 45 2.13 -16.37 5.05
N LEU A 46 2.17 -15.07 5.35
CA LEU A 46 2.90 -14.53 6.50
C LEU A 46 2.34 -15.02 7.83
N ALA A 47 1.01 -15.07 7.98
CA ALA A 47 0.37 -15.62 9.17
C ALA A 47 0.70 -17.11 9.35
N GLY A 48 0.72 -17.89 8.26
CA GLY A 48 1.14 -19.28 8.24
C GLY A 48 2.62 -19.48 8.58
N ALA A 49 3.47 -18.48 8.29
CA ALA A 49 4.89 -18.46 8.65
C ALA A 49 5.15 -17.99 10.10
N GLY A 50 4.10 -17.78 10.90
CA GLY A 50 4.22 -17.45 12.33
C GLY A 50 4.28 -15.96 12.66
N TYR A 51 4.05 -15.06 11.69
CA TYR A 51 3.98 -13.62 11.95
C TYR A 51 2.58 -13.20 12.43
N ARG A 52 2.52 -12.17 13.28
CA ARG A 52 1.27 -11.48 13.64
C ARG A 52 0.97 -10.42 12.59
N VAL A 53 0.08 -10.72 11.65
CA VAL A 53 -0.20 -9.89 10.48
C VAL A 53 -1.38 -8.97 10.74
N LEU A 54 -1.22 -7.68 10.42
CA LEU A 54 -2.24 -6.65 10.39
C LEU A 54 -2.32 -6.10 8.96
N SER A 55 -3.40 -6.41 8.23
CA SER A 55 -3.67 -5.84 6.90
C SER A 55 -4.66 -4.70 7.05
N LEU A 56 -4.25 -3.47 6.72
CA LEU A 56 -5.01 -2.25 7.00
C LEU A 56 -5.76 -1.76 5.75
N ASP A 57 -6.97 -1.23 5.94
CA ASP A 57 -7.51 -0.23 5.02
C ASP A 57 -6.96 1.14 5.44
N LEU A 58 -6.30 1.86 4.55
CA LEU A 58 -5.84 3.23 4.84
C LEU A 58 -7.05 4.16 5.00
N ARG A 59 -6.87 5.32 5.70
CA ARG A 59 -7.96 6.32 5.82
C ARG A 59 -8.59 6.62 4.47
N GLY A 60 -9.90 6.80 4.44
CA GLY A 60 -10.65 7.08 3.22
C GLY A 60 -10.81 5.89 2.27
N HIS A 61 -10.34 4.69 2.65
CA HIS A 61 -10.41 3.47 1.84
C HIS A 61 -11.15 2.35 2.59
N GLY A 62 -11.72 1.42 1.84
CA GLY A 62 -12.36 0.22 2.37
C GLY A 62 -13.41 0.53 3.44
N GLU A 63 -13.26 -0.07 4.60
CA GLU A 63 -14.15 0.14 5.77
C GLU A 63 -13.57 1.12 6.79
N SER A 64 -12.41 1.73 6.49
CA SER A 64 -11.84 2.79 7.34
C SER A 64 -12.62 4.09 7.28
N GLY A 65 -12.51 4.88 8.34
CA GLY A 65 -13.12 6.20 8.43
C GLY A 65 -12.61 7.15 7.35
N TRP A 66 -13.51 8.00 6.87
CA TRP A 66 -13.19 9.12 5.98
C TRP A 66 -12.65 10.30 6.78
N SER A 67 -11.84 11.13 6.15
CA SER A 67 -11.32 12.34 6.79
C SER A 67 -12.46 13.36 7.02
N PRO A 68 -12.70 13.79 8.26
CA PRO A 68 -13.83 14.72 8.53
C PRO A 68 -13.70 16.06 7.84
N ASP A 69 -12.47 16.49 7.55
CA ASP A 69 -12.12 17.75 6.90
C ASP A 69 -11.73 17.58 5.41
N GLY A 70 -11.85 16.34 4.88
CA GLY A 70 -11.45 16.02 3.51
C GLY A 70 -9.94 16.08 3.27
N ASP A 71 -9.11 16.20 4.33
CA ASP A 71 -7.66 16.23 4.19
C ASP A 71 -7.08 14.80 4.07
N TYR A 72 -6.51 14.55 2.91
CA TYR A 72 -5.80 13.32 2.54
C TYR A 72 -4.33 13.61 2.18
N GLY A 73 -3.74 14.63 2.80
CA GLY A 73 -2.30 14.87 2.73
C GLY A 73 -1.50 13.71 3.34
N LEU A 74 -0.27 13.51 2.87
CA LEU A 74 0.58 12.39 3.31
C LEU A 74 0.75 12.34 4.84
N ASP A 75 0.78 13.50 5.51
CA ASP A 75 0.91 13.58 6.97
C ASP A 75 -0.23 12.90 7.71
N ARG A 76 -1.46 12.93 7.18
CA ARG A 76 -2.60 12.24 7.81
C ARG A 76 -2.44 10.74 7.82
N PHE A 77 -1.88 10.15 6.75
CA PHE A 77 -1.56 8.72 6.69
C PHE A 77 -0.41 8.37 7.62
N ILE A 78 0.61 9.22 7.71
CA ILE A 78 1.74 9.07 8.62
C ILE A 78 1.25 9.08 10.08
N ASP A 79 0.38 10.02 10.45
CA ASP A 79 -0.17 10.14 11.79
C ASP A 79 -0.98 8.89 12.19
N ASP A 80 -1.79 8.36 11.26
CA ASP A 80 -2.51 7.09 11.48
C ASP A 80 -1.57 5.93 11.71
N LEU A 81 -0.56 5.79 10.84
CA LEU A 81 0.40 4.71 10.95
C LEU A 81 1.20 4.82 12.26
N ALA A 82 1.66 6.02 12.62
CA ALA A 82 2.39 6.23 13.87
C ALA A 82 1.53 5.88 15.10
N ALA A 83 0.24 6.24 15.11
CA ALA A 83 -0.67 5.88 16.19
C ALA A 83 -0.84 4.36 16.31
N ILE A 84 -1.01 3.66 15.17
CA ILE A 84 -1.14 2.20 15.14
C ILE A 84 0.16 1.53 15.63
N LEU A 85 1.32 1.96 15.12
CA LEU A 85 2.62 1.38 15.51
C LEU A 85 2.92 1.61 16.98
N GLY A 86 2.56 2.78 17.53
CA GLY A 86 2.71 3.10 18.95
C GLY A 86 1.87 2.21 19.88
N ALA A 87 0.81 1.57 19.37
CA ALA A 87 -0.03 0.66 20.13
C ALA A 87 0.43 -0.81 20.03
N LEU A 88 1.44 -1.12 19.19
CA LEU A 88 1.98 -2.47 19.06
C LEU A 88 2.98 -2.80 20.17
N PRO A 89 3.07 -4.08 20.59
CA PRO A 89 3.97 -4.50 21.67
C PRO A 89 5.45 -4.49 21.30
N ALA A 90 5.76 -4.42 20.00
CA ALA A 90 7.13 -4.44 19.45
C ALA A 90 7.18 -3.69 18.12
N PRO A 91 8.39 -3.21 17.70
CA PRO A 91 8.56 -2.65 16.36
C PRO A 91 8.10 -3.60 15.26
N ALA A 92 7.24 -3.10 14.39
CA ALA A 92 6.66 -3.91 13.31
C ALA A 92 7.55 -3.96 12.07
N ILE A 93 7.41 -5.02 11.30
CA ILE A 93 7.81 -5.10 9.90
C ILE A 93 6.76 -4.37 9.09
N LEU A 94 7.15 -3.41 8.27
CA LEU A 94 6.23 -2.68 7.40
C LEU A 94 6.35 -3.17 5.96
N VAL A 95 5.22 -3.51 5.34
CA VAL A 95 5.13 -3.86 3.91
C VAL A 95 4.13 -2.90 3.27
N GLY A 96 4.62 -2.00 2.44
CA GLY A 96 3.78 -0.95 1.87
C GLY A 96 3.90 -0.86 0.34
N ALA A 97 2.74 -0.83 -0.33
CA ALA A 97 2.64 -0.59 -1.76
C ALA A 97 2.28 0.86 -2.06
N SER A 98 2.94 1.47 -3.04
CA SER A 98 2.59 2.81 -3.52
C SER A 98 2.33 3.80 -2.36
N LEU A 99 1.11 4.33 -2.17
CA LEU A 99 0.73 5.21 -1.06
C LEU A 99 1.12 4.64 0.31
N GLY A 100 0.83 3.36 0.55
CA GLY A 100 1.20 2.69 1.80
C GLY A 100 2.71 2.62 2.01
N GLY A 101 3.47 2.43 0.93
CA GLY A 101 4.93 2.44 0.96
C GLY A 101 5.51 3.84 1.22
N LEU A 102 4.95 4.89 0.61
CA LEU A 102 5.33 6.28 0.89
C LEU A 102 5.05 6.65 2.35
N THR A 103 3.88 6.25 2.85
CA THR A 103 3.51 6.44 4.25
C THR A 103 4.52 5.77 5.19
N ALA A 104 4.86 4.50 4.95
CA ALA A 104 5.82 3.77 5.76
C ALA A 104 7.23 4.38 5.69
N LEU A 105 7.70 4.69 4.47
CA LEU A 105 9.01 5.31 4.23
C LEU A 105 9.19 6.59 5.06
N VAL A 106 8.21 7.51 4.98
CA VAL A 106 8.31 8.79 5.69
C VAL A 106 8.13 8.61 7.20
N THR A 107 7.22 7.74 7.63
CA THR A 107 7.03 7.44 9.06
C THR A 107 8.33 6.99 9.72
N ILE A 108 9.08 6.10 9.07
CA ILE A 108 10.36 5.60 9.61
C ILE A 108 11.47 6.63 9.42
N GLY A 109 11.64 7.17 8.21
CA GLY A 109 12.73 8.07 7.86
C GLY A 109 12.70 9.42 8.61
N GLU A 110 11.53 9.85 9.08
CA GLU A 110 11.36 11.02 9.95
C GLU A 110 11.36 10.66 11.44
N GLY A 111 11.52 9.39 11.79
CA GLY A 111 11.53 8.96 13.20
C GLY A 111 10.19 9.10 13.90
N ARG A 112 9.06 9.10 13.15
CA ARG A 112 7.72 9.23 13.73
C ARG A 112 7.29 7.95 14.47
N ALA A 113 7.83 6.80 14.07
CA ALA A 113 7.70 5.53 14.77
C ALA A 113 8.90 4.62 14.45
N ALA A 114 9.17 3.65 15.34
CA ALA A 114 10.16 2.62 15.10
C ALA A 114 9.57 1.47 14.29
N ALA A 115 10.40 0.85 13.43
CA ALA A 115 10.07 -0.37 12.72
C ALA A 115 11.25 -1.36 12.78
N ALA A 116 10.96 -2.65 12.61
CA ALA A 116 11.97 -3.70 12.55
C ALA A 116 12.62 -3.79 11.17
N SER A 117 11.83 -3.65 10.11
CA SER A 117 12.28 -3.59 8.71
C SER A 117 11.20 -2.96 7.82
N LEU A 118 11.58 -2.63 6.59
CA LEU A 118 10.71 -2.00 5.60
C LEU A 118 10.76 -2.75 4.27
N VAL A 119 9.59 -3.10 3.73
CA VAL A 119 9.43 -3.60 2.36
C VAL A 119 8.62 -2.58 1.57
N LEU A 120 9.23 -1.98 0.57
CA LEU A 120 8.60 -1.08 -0.39
C LEU A 120 8.17 -1.88 -1.63
N VAL A 121 6.90 -1.82 -1.98
CA VAL A 121 6.35 -2.56 -3.12
C VAL A 121 5.99 -1.58 -4.22
N ASP A 122 6.78 -1.60 -5.25
CA ASP A 122 6.69 -0.78 -6.45
C ASP A 122 6.50 0.71 -6.17
N VAL A 123 7.33 1.23 -5.26
CA VAL A 123 7.39 2.64 -4.91
C VAL A 123 8.79 3.04 -4.48
N ALA A 124 9.23 4.22 -4.90
CA ALA A 124 10.52 4.82 -4.57
C ALA A 124 10.35 6.34 -4.36
N PRO A 125 11.33 7.04 -3.76
CA PRO A 125 11.25 8.50 -3.57
C PRO A 125 11.04 9.29 -4.87
N ARG A 126 11.59 8.83 -5.98
CA ARG A 126 11.32 9.37 -7.31
C ARG A 126 10.14 8.63 -7.92
N ILE A 127 9.05 9.34 -8.12
CA ILE A 127 7.82 8.85 -8.74
C ILE A 127 7.75 9.34 -10.18
N GLU A 128 7.47 8.45 -11.13
CA GLU A 128 7.25 8.82 -12.52
C GLU A 128 5.87 9.50 -12.67
N VAL A 129 5.89 10.76 -13.09
CA VAL A 129 4.70 11.64 -13.11
C VAL A 129 3.59 11.09 -13.99
N GLU A 130 3.94 10.56 -15.17
CA GLU A 130 2.97 10.01 -16.11
C GLU A 130 2.24 8.79 -15.56
N GLY A 131 2.97 7.88 -14.88
CA GLY A 131 2.40 6.71 -14.23
C GLY A 131 1.44 7.11 -13.11
N ALA A 132 1.83 8.05 -12.25
CA ALA A 132 0.98 8.58 -11.17
C ALA A 132 -0.26 9.30 -11.72
N ALA A 133 -0.11 10.09 -12.79
CA ALA A 133 -1.22 10.79 -13.43
C ALA A 133 -2.26 9.82 -14.01
N ARG A 134 -1.80 8.70 -14.62
CA ARG A 134 -2.68 7.66 -15.16
C ARG A 134 -3.51 6.98 -14.07
N ILE A 135 -2.91 6.68 -12.91
CA ILE A 135 -3.62 6.14 -11.74
C ILE A 135 -4.69 7.14 -11.27
N GLY A 136 -4.32 8.39 -11.08
CA GLY A 136 -5.24 9.44 -10.66
C GLY A 136 -6.40 9.65 -11.66
N ALA A 137 -6.13 9.59 -12.96
CA ALA A 137 -7.16 9.68 -14.00
C ALA A 137 -8.16 8.52 -13.91
N PHE A 138 -7.69 7.29 -13.75
CA PHE A 138 -8.55 6.13 -13.53
C PHE A 138 -9.43 6.29 -12.29
N MET A 139 -8.87 6.72 -11.19
CA MET A 139 -9.61 6.87 -9.93
C MET A 139 -10.73 7.92 -10.02
N ARG A 140 -10.60 8.92 -10.89
CA ARG A 140 -11.60 9.98 -11.12
C ARG A 140 -12.55 9.70 -12.28
N ALA A 141 -12.32 8.66 -13.08
CA ALA A 141 -13.02 8.44 -14.35
C ALA A 141 -14.53 8.18 -14.22
N SER A 142 -15.00 7.68 -13.08
CA SER A 142 -16.39 7.28 -12.89
C SER A 142 -17.00 7.90 -11.63
N PRO A 143 -17.19 9.24 -11.58
CA PRO A 143 -17.66 9.94 -10.38
C PRO A 143 -19.09 9.54 -10.00
N ASP A 144 -19.93 9.23 -10.99
CA ASP A 144 -21.32 8.80 -10.79
C ASP A 144 -21.44 7.30 -10.49
N GLY A 145 -20.32 6.57 -10.47
CA GLY A 145 -20.28 5.13 -10.29
C GLY A 145 -20.79 4.35 -11.50
N PHE A 146 -21.05 3.05 -11.32
CA PHE A 146 -21.38 2.07 -12.34
C PHE A 146 -22.80 1.54 -12.16
N ALA A 147 -23.49 1.26 -13.24
CA ALA A 147 -24.83 0.66 -13.20
C ALA A 147 -24.78 -0.84 -12.87
N SER A 148 -23.66 -1.52 -13.15
CA SER A 148 -23.47 -2.94 -12.87
C SER A 148 -22.02 -3.28 -12.54
N LEU A 149 -21.79 -4.50 -12.04
CA LEU A 149 -20.44 -5.03 -11.82
C LEU A 149 -19.68 -5.24 -13.12
N GLU A 150 -20.40 -5.57 -14.20
CA GLU A 150 -19.85 -5.73 -15.54
C GLU A 150 -19.26 -4.41 -16.05
N GLU A 151 -19.99 -3.30 -15.87
CA GLU A 151 -19.51 -1.96 -16.23
C GLU A 151 -18.23 -1.58 -15.44
N ALA A 152 -18.20 -1.88 -14.14
CA ALA A 152 -17.00 -1.68 -13.33
C ALA A 152 -15.83 -2.56 -13.80
N ALA A 153 -16.11 -3.82 -14.18
CA ALA A 153 -15.11 -4.74 -14.71
C ALA A 153 -14.55 -4.28 -16.05
N ASP A 154 -15.39 -3.70 -16.92
CA ASP A 154 -14.97 -3.13 -18.19
C ASP A 154 -14.04 -1.91 -17.99
N ALA A 155 -14.36 -1.05 -17.02
CA ALA A 155 -13.50 0.08 -16.65
C ALA A 155 -12.13 -0.38 -16.14
N VAL A 156 -12.09 -1.43 -15.30
CA VAL A 156 -10.82 -2.01 -14.83
C VAL A 156 -10.04 -2.65 -15.98
N ALA A 157 -10.70 -3.38 -16.87
CA ALA A 157 -10.06 -4.02 -18.02
C ALA A 157 -9.46 -2.96 -18.98
N ALA A 158 -10.16 -1.85 -19.21
CA ALA A 158 -9.66 -0.74 -20.02
C ALA A 158 -8.42 -0.07 -19.37
N TYR A 159 -8.39 0.02 -18.05
CA TYR A 159 -7.22 0.55 -17.31
C TYR A 159 -6.03 -0.41 -17.33
N GLN A 160 -6.27 -1.73 -17.30
CA GLN A 160 -5.24 -2.77 -17.26
C GLN A 160 -5.36 -3.72 -18.49
N PRO A 161 -5.07 -3.24 -19.71
CA PRO A 161 -5.32 -4.01 -20.94
C PRO A 161 -4.44 -5.27 -21.07
N HIS A 162 -3.37 -5.37 -20.31
CA HIS A 162 -2.50 -6.57 -20.25
C HIS A 162 -3.06 -7.68 -19.35
N ARG A 163 -4.10 -7.39 -18.55
CA ARG A 163 -4.79 -8.38 -17.72
C ARG A 163 -6.05 -8.88 -18.39
N PRO A 164 -6.28 -10.20 -18.42
CA PRO A 164 -7.55 -10.72 -18.92
C PRO A 164 -8.69 -10.23 -18.01
N ARG A 165 -9.76 -9.74 -18.62
CA ARG A 165 -10.99 -9.40 -17.90
C ARG A 165 -11.54 -10.64 -17.19
N PRO A 166 -11.84 -10.59 -15.88
CA PRO A 166 -12.44 -11.71 -15.17
C PRO A 166 -13.79 -12.09 -15.77
N LYS A 167 -14.05 -13.39 -15.93
CA LYS A 167 -15.35 -13.89 -16.37
C LYS A 167 -16.44 -13.64 -15.31
N ASP A 168 -16.07 -13.71 -14.04
CA ASP A 168 -16.92 -13.39 -12.89
C ASP A 168 -16.39 -12.13 -12.21
N PRO A 169 -17.11 -10.98 -12.29
CA PRO A 169 -16.69 -9.73 -11.70
C PRO A 169 -17.02 -9.63 -10.19
N SER A 170 -17.63 -10.65 -9.57
CA SER A 170 -18.03 -10.62 -8.16
C SER A 170 -16.88 -10.28 -7.20
N GLY A 171 -15.65 -10.58 -7.57
CA GLY A 171 -14.46 -10.20 -6.83
C GLY A 171 -14.28 -8.68 -6.65
N LEU A 172 -14.89 -7.86 -7.51
CA LEU A 172 -14.86 -6.40 -7.41
C LEU A 172 -15.72 -5.85 -6.27
N LEU A 173 -16.68 -6.62 -5.75
CA LEU A 173 -17.50 -6.22 -4.59
C LEU A 173 -16.64 -5.82 -3.36
N LYS A 174 -15.43 -6.35 -3.26
CA LYS A 174 -14.47 -5.97 -2.20
C LYS A 174 -13.95 -4.53 -2.35
N ASN A 175 -14.09 -3.96 -3.55
CA ASN A 175 -13.59 -2.64 -3.90
C ASN A 175 -14.71 -1.66 -4.24
N LEU A 176 -15.97 -2.07 -4.08
CA LEU A 176 -17.15 -1.28 -4.44
C LEU A 176 -18.10 -1.16 -3.25
N ARG A 177 -18.83 -0.05 -3.21
CA ARG A 177 -19.98 0.19 -2.32
C ARG A 177 -21.22 0.38 -3.17
N VAL A 178 -22.35 -0.16 -2.74
CA VAL A 178 -23.64 0.08 -3.38
C VAL A 178 -24.25 1.33 -2.75
N GLY A 179 -24.55 2.34 -3.57
CA GLY A 179 -25.26 3.53 -3.14
C GLY A 179 -26.76 3.31 -2.96
N GLU A 180 -27.46 4.26 -2.35
CA GLU A 180 -28.91 4.22 -2.17
C GLU A 180 -29.68 4.18 -3.50
N ASP A 181 -29.06 4.72 -4.56
CA ASP A 181 -29.56 4.69 -5.94
C ASP A 181 -29.29 3.37 -6.66
N GLY A 182 -28.73 2.36 -5.98
CA GLY A 182 -28.38 1.05 -6.51
C GLY A 182 -27.14 1.01 -7.39
N ARG A 183 -26.44 2.15 -7.58
CA ARG A 183 -25.21 2.20 -8.35
C ARG A 183 -24.01 1.75 -7.53
N TYR A 184 -23.06 1.10 -8.20
CA TYR A 184 -21.79 0.71 -7.61
C TYR A 184 -20.80 1.85 -7.69
N ARG A 185 -20.20 2.24 -6.56
CA ARG A 185 -19.15 3.26 -6.48
C ARG A 185 -17.89 2.67 -5.89
N TRP A 186 -16.75 3.21 -6.27
CA TRP A 186 -15.52 2.85 -5.61
C TRP A 186 -15.61 3.10 -4.10
N HIS A 187 -14.92 2.26 -3.31
CA HIS A 187 -14.97 2.30 -1.85
C HIS A 187 -14.30 3.54 -1.23
N TRP A 188 -13.41 4.22 -1.98
CA TRP A 188 -12.68 5.37 -1.44
C TRP A 188 -13.54 6.64 -1.36
N ASP A 189 -13.12 7.55 -0.45
CA ASP A 189 -13.72 8.88 -0.35
C ASP A 189 -13.44 9.68 -1.64
N PRO A 190 -14.45 10.25 -2.30
CA PRO A 190 -14.25 11.14 -3.44
C PRO A 190 -13.29 12.31 -3.17
N ALA A 191 -13.25 12.83 -1.94
CA ALA A 191 -12.33 13.90 -1.54
C ALA A 191 -10.86 13.49 -1.65
N PHE A 192 -10.53 12.19 -1.51
CA PHE A 192 -9.18 11.67 -1.70
C PHE A 192 -8.67 11.92 -3.13
N THR A 193 -9.52 11.79 -4.13
CA THR A 193 -9.16 11.96 -5.54
C THR A 193 -9.42 13.37 -6.07
N GLY A 194 -10.23 14.16 -5.36
CA GLY A 194 -10.59 15.54 -5.74
C GLY A 194 -9.50 16.58 -5.46
N ARG A 195 -8.47 16.23 -4.68
CA ARG A 195 -7.38 17.12 -4.32
C ARG A 195 -6.39 17.28 -5.47
N GLU A 196 -6.22 18.53 -5.92
CA GLU A 196 -5.14 18.87 -6.84
C GLU A 196 -3.83 19.08 -6.06
N VAL A 197 -2.76 18.40 -6.48
CA VAL A 197 -1.42 18.61 -5.93
C VAL A 197 -0.69 19.63 -6.80
N SER A 198 -0.33 20.77 -6.22
CA SER A 198 0.42 21.80 -6.96
C SER A 198 1.84 21.34 -7.31
N SER A 199 2.43 21.90 -8.36
CA SER A 199 3.80 21.59 -8.77
C SER A 199 4.80 21.83 -7.63
N SER A 200 4.62 22.89 -6.84
CA SER A 200 5.50 23.20 -5.71
C SER A 200 5.36 22.16 -4.57
N GLU A 201 4.16 21.65 -4.33
CA GLU A 201 3.93 20.58 -3.37
C GLU A 201 4.52 19.26 -3.85
N PHE A 202 4.38 18.94 -5.12
CA PHE A 202 4.99 17.75 -5.72
C PHE A 202 6.52 17.76 -5.55
N ILE A 203 7.18 18.91 -5.80
CA ILE A 203 8.64 19.04 -5.63
C ILE A 203 9.01 18.87 -4.14
N ARG A 204 8.31 19.56 -3.22
CA ARG A 204 8.58 19.43 -1.77
C ARG A 204 8.40 18.01 -1.28
N ASN A 205 7.35 17.31 -1.72
CA ASN A 205 7.13 15.91 -1.38
C ASN A 205 8.26 15.03 -1.90
N GLY A 206 8.75 15.24 -3.12
CA GLY A 206 9.90 14.53 -3.66
C GLY A 206 11.18 14.71 -2.84
N GLU A 207 11.49 15.93 -2.40
CA GLU A 207 12.65 16.20 -1.53
C GLU A 207 12.50 15.56 -0.13
N ARG A 208 11.29 15.63 0.43
CA ARG A 208 10.95 14.98 1.71
C ARG A 208 11.16 13.47 1.64
N LEU A 209 10.67 12.84 0.57
CA LEU A 209 10.83 11.39 0.35
C LEU A 209 12.31 10.99 0.23
N ARG A 210 13.11 11.80 -0.48
CA ARG A 210 14.57 11.57 -0.59
C ARG A 210 15.26 11.71 0.77
N ALA A 211 14.88 12.73 1.56
CA ALA A 211 15.42 12.92 2.90
C ALA A 211 15.07 11.74 3.81
N ALA A 212 13.81 11.30 3.80
CA ALA A 212 13.37 10.14 4.54
C ALA A 212 14.14 8.87 4.14
N ALA A 213 14.37 8.65 2.83
CA ALA A 213 15.13 7.51 2.35
C ALA A 213 16.58 7.51 2.83
N ARG A 214 17.26 8.68 2.87
CA ARG A 214 18.63 8.77 3.42
C ARG A 214 18.71 8.44 4.91
N ASN A 215 17.63 8.67 5.65
CA ASN A 215 17.56 8.45 7.09
C ASN A 215 17.15 7.01 7.46
N LEU A 216 16.84 6.15 6.48
CA LEU A 216 16.51 4.76 6.76
C LEU A 216 17.74 4.06 7.36
N ALA A 217 17.57 3.52 8.57
CA ALA A 217 18.59 2.71 9.24
C ALA A 217 18.18 1.24 9.42
N VAL A 218 16.93 0.91 9.07
CA VAL A 218 16.39 -0.45 9.19
C VAL A 218 16.66 -1.26 7.92
N PRO A 219 16.76 -2.61 8.01
CA PRO A 219 16.79 -3.47 6.83
C PRO A 219 15.64 -3.11 5.88
N THR A 220 15.98 -2.88 4.62
CA THR A 220 15.02 -2.37 3.63
C THR A 220 15.08 -3.19 2.36
N LEU A 221 13.90 -3.57 1.84
CA LEU A 221 13.73 -4.24 0.56
C LEU A 221 12.86 -3.37 -0.36
N LEU A 222 13.29 -3.17 -1.59
CA LEU A 222 12.45 -2.65 -2.67
C LEU A 222 12.11 -3.78 -3.66
N ILE A 223 10.83 -4.09 -3.80
CA ILE A 223 10.32 -5.00 -4.83
C ILE A 223 9.72 -4.17 -5.95
N ARG A 224 10.29 -4.28 -7.16
CA ARG A 224 9.84 -3.56 -8.35
C ARG A 224 9.15 -4.49 -9.33
N GLY A 225 8.01 -4.06 -9.89
CA GLY A 225 7.41 -4.69 -11.06
C GLY A 225 8.21 -4.37 -12.32
N GLY A 226 8.61 -5.39 -13.08
CA GLY A 226 9.41 -5.22 -14.31
C GLY A 226 8.69 -4.38 -15.37
N LEU A 227 7.35 -4.39 -15.38
CA LEU A 227 6.49 -3.63 -16.28
C LEU A 227 5.97 -2.33 -15.66
N SER A 228 6.42 -1.98 -14.46
CA SER A 228 5.96 -0.78 -13.75
C SER A 228 6.24 0.50 -14.55
N GLN A 229 5.21 1.35 -14.61
CA GLN A 229 5.29 2.72 -15.16
C GLN A 229 5.44 3.78 -14.06
N VAL A 230 5.49 3.38 -12.79
CA VAL A 230 5.60 4.27 -11.63
C VAL A 230 7.01 4.30 -11.08
N VAL A 231 7.72 3.16 -11.15
CA VAL A 231 9.11 3.02 -10.68
C VAL A 231 9.99 2.61 -11.86
N SER A 232 10.76 3.56 -12.37
CA SER A 232 11.76 3.33 -13.44
C SER A 232 13.04 2.69 -12.89
N LEU A 233 13.91 2.21 -13.76
CA LEU A 233 15.25 1.76 -13.36
C LEU A 233 16.10 2.91 -12.79
N GLU A 234 15.86 4.15 -13.25
CA GLU A 234 16.46 5.35 -12.68
C GLU A 234 15.99 5.60 -11.25
N SER A 235 14.69 5.45 -10.98
CA SER A 235 14.13 5.53 -9.61
C SER A 235 14.79 4.52 -8.67
N VAL A 236 15.04 3.30 -9.15
CA VAL A 236 15.75 2.26 -8.37
C VAL A 236 17.19 2.66 -8.10
N LYS A 237 17.94 3.14 -9.11
CA LYS A 237 19.33 3.59 -8.93
C LYS A 237 19.44 4.76 -7.96
N GLU A 238 18.52 5.73 -8.06
CA GLU A 238 18.45 6.85 -7.13
C GLU A 238 18.17 6.35 -5.70
N PHE A 239 17.22 5.44 -5.53
CA PHE A 239 16.92 4.85 -4.22
C PHE A 239 18.11 4.11 -3.61
N GLN A 240 18.83 3.30 -4.41
CA GLN A 240 20.05 2.62 -3.94
C GLN A 240 21.16 3.60 -3.54
N ALA A 241 21.27 4.73 -4.24
CA ALA A 241 22.23 5.78 -3.86
C ALA A 241 21.86 6.47 -2.54
N LEU A 242 20.54 6.63 -2.26
CA LEU A 242 20.03 7.22 -1.03
C LEU A 242 20.07 6.23 0.15
N THR A 243 19.86 4.94 -0.12
CA THR A 243 19.74 3.86 0.87
C THR A 243 20.64 2.68 0.43
N PRO A 244 21.98 2.79 0.59
CA PRO A 244 22.93 1.80 0.03
C PRO A 244 22.77 0.38 0.56
N HIS A 245 22.18 0.22 1.74
CA HIS A 245 21.93 -1.09 2.36
C HIS A 245 20.63 -1.74 1.90
N ALA A 246 19.82 -1.05 1.08
CA ALA A 246 18.57 -1.62 0.59
C ALA A 246 18.83 -2.75 -0.43
N GLU A 247 18.11 -3.86 -0.25
CA GLU A 247 18.03 -4.94 -1.23
C GLU A 247 17.00 -4.60 -2.31
N ILE A 248 17.26 -5.04 -3.54
CA ILE A 248 16.38 -4.81 -4.68
C ILE A 248 15.97 -6.14 -5.31
N VAL A 249 14.68 -6.36 -5.47
CA VAL A 249 14.12 -7.49 -6.22
C VAL A 249 13.28 -6.94 -7.38
N ASN A 250 13.56 -7.42 -8.60
CA ASN A 250 12.79 -7.07 -9.79
C ASN A 250 11.98 -8.28 -10.27
N ILE A 251 10.65 -8.17 -10.26
CA ILE A 251 9.74 -9.21 -10.74
C ILE A 251 9.36 -8.90 -12.19
N ALA A 252 10.07 -9.48 -13.13
CA ALA A 252 10.04 -9.11 -14.55
C ALA A 252 8.65 -9.09 -15.19
N SER A 253 7.77 -10.00 -14.77
CA SER A 253 6.41 -10.17 -15.35
C SER A 253 5.32 -9.46 -14.55
N ALA A 254 5.65 -8.69 -13.51
CA ALA A 254 4.68 -7.93 -12.72
C ALA A 254 4.61 -6.46 -13.16
N ASP A 255 3.42 -5.88 -13.07
CA ASP A 255 3.16 -4.44 -13.22
C ASP A 255 3.12 -3.77 -11.82
N HIS A 256 2.56 -2.57 -11.72
CA HIS A 256 2.42 -1.82 -10.46
C HIS A 256 1.66 -2.59 -9.35
N MET A 257 0.81 -3.54 -9.70
CA MET A 257 0.07 -4.42 -8.78
C MET A 257 0.86 -5.69 -8.42
N VAL A 258 2.14 -5.57 -8.11
CA VAL A 258 3.08 -6.70 -7.93
C VAL A 258 2.54 -7.84 -7.05
N ALA A 259 1.98 -7.50 -5.88
CA ALA A 259 1.43 -8.47 -4.94
C ALA A 259 0.18 -9.22 -5.47
N GLY A 260 -0.54 -8.62 -6.43
CA GLY A 260 -1.70 -9.22 -7.08
C GLY A 260 -1.38 -9.97 -8.37
N ASP A 261 -0.28 -9.58 -9.06
CA ASP A 261 0.10 -10.15 -10.35
C ASP A 261 0.88 -11.47 -10.21
N ARG A 262 1.78 -11.53 -9.24
CA ARG A 262 2.70 -12.66 -9.01
C ARG A 262 2.85 -12.94 -7.53
N ASN A 263 1.72 -13.34 -6.91
CA ASN A 263 1.65 -13.64 -5.48
C ASN A 263 2.72 -14.64 -5.00
N ASP A 264 3.03 -15.65 -5.81
CA ASP A 264 4.06 -16.67 -5.53
C ASP A 264 5.45 -16.03 -5.37
N VAL A 265 5.94 -15.38 -6.43
CA VAL A 265 7.28 -14.77 -6.46
C VAL A 265 7.40 -13.62 -5.45
N PHE A 266 6.32 -12.85 -5.28
CA PHE A 266 6.25 -11.76 -4.30
C PHE A 266 6.37 -12.31 -2.87
N ASN A 267 5.57 -13.32 -2.52
CA ASN A 267 5.57 -13.91 -1.19
C ASN A 267 6.93 -14.53 -0.85
N ASP A 268 7.54 -15.24 -1.79
CA ASP A 268 8.86 -15.83 -1.61
C ASP A 268 9.93 -14.76 -1.34
N ALA A 269 9.92 -13.66 -2.12
CA ALA A 269 10.87 -12.56 -1.93
C ALA A 269 10.72 -11.88 -0.56
N VAL A 270 9.48 -11.66 -0.11
CA VAL A 270 9.20 -11.08 1.21
C VAL A 270 9.64 -12.05 2.32
N ILE A 271 9.24 -13.31 2.26
CA ILE A 271 9.58 -14.33 3.28
C ILE A 271 11.09 -14.50 3.39
N ASP A 272 11.80 -14.62 2.27
CA ASP A 272 13.26 -14.74 2.25
C ASP A 272 13.96 -13.54 2.88
N PHE A 273 13.48 -12.32 2.59
CA PHE A 273 13.98 -11.11 3.23
C PHE A 273 13.73 -11.12 4.73
N LEU A 274 12.51 -11.48 5.16
CA LEU A 274 12.15 -11.52 6.58
C LEU A 274 12.93 -12.59 7.35
N HIS A 275 13.25 -13.75 6.75
CA HIS A 275 14.09 -14.77 7.37
C HIS A 275 15.53 -14.28 7.61
N ARG A 276 16.05 -13.41 6.73
CA ARG A 276 17.40 -12.85 6.90
C ARG A 276 17.45 -11.69 7.89
N HIS A 277 16.38 -10.89 7.98
CA HIS A 277 16.36 -9.60 8.68
C HIS A 277 15.22 -9.47 9.70
N GLY A 278 14.29 -10.40 9.72
CA GLY A 278 13.20 -10.39 10.69
C GLY A 278 13.69 -10.78 12.09
N ALA A 279 13.09 -10.21 13.13
CA ALA A 279 13.28 -10.73 14.47
C ALA A 279 12.89 -12.22 14.46
N GLN A 280 13.84 -13.11 14.78
CA GLN A 280 13.53 -14.54 14.90
C GLN A 280 12.39 -14.68 15.89
N THR A 281 11.26 -15.25 15.45
CA THR A 281 10.25 -15.75 16.36
C THR A 281 10.97 -16.71 17.31
N LYS A 282 10.97 -16.41 18.61
CA LYS A 282 11.53 -17.34 19.59
C LYS A 282 10.79 -18.67 19.44
N ASN A 283 11.51 -19.70 19.02
CA ASN A 283 11.04 -21.08 19.07
C ASN A 283 10.74 -21.49 20.50
#